data_f85b19472b5c8a7d041cdba87b922b8c
#
_entry.id   f85b19472b5c8a7d041cdba87b922b8c
#
_cell.length_a   1.000
_cell.length_b   1.000
_cell.length_c   1.000
_cell.angle_alpha   90.00
_cell.angle_beta   90.00
_cell.angle_gamma   90.00
#
_symmetry.space_group_name_H-M   'P 1'
#
loop_
_entity.id
_entity.type
_entity.pdbx_description
1 polymer ?
#
loop_
_entity_poly.entity_id
_entity_poly.type
_entity_poly.pdbx_seq_one_letter_code
_entity_poly.pdbx_strand_id
1 'polypeptide(L)'
;IDTALPEFSFKRRGKNWVSSNRLKITGEEGDSIGKVYVWETAPGFIKDFTRDTSSIVDYVMRRDGVEFIQAVKTLADVVGLQLPKGEFNQESYQRYKDQATLLEDCNSYFIYCLENSTGADEVRAYLSSRGYSDEDVKAMELGYIPDQDKLFKYLHSKGYSQSLIDEVVNLNKGIGSTHRLTIPYRSGGSVKGFKFRTVGDHKPKYLNSTGLDRLGGFFNLSGIKGDKDVVIVEGELDSLSATARGVENVVATGGSSIAPEQVRDAIKRGAKSFTLCFDKEPGKEEETAKRITSAIEVILGEGVNRVYIVTLPDLGGGKTDPDRLIKESGVEAFREALRGALPYYEYKLQETLNKYGKIEEERGLQPKDIDRLLDEVV
;
A
#
# COMPACT_ATOMS: atom_id res chain seq x y z
N ILE A 1 -2.44 -21.05 -17.88
CA ILE A 1 -0.97 -20.94 -17.79
C ILE A 1 -0.33 -21.88 -18.83
N ASP A 2 -0.66 -23.15 -18.87
CA ASP A 2 -0.08 -24.10 -19.85
C ASP A 2 -0.29 -23.69 -21.32
N THR A 3 -1.41 -23.02 -21.63
CA THR A 3 -1.69 -22.50 -22.97
C THR A 3 -0.80 -21.28 -23.32
N ALA A 4 -0.53 -20.43 -22.32
CA ALA A 4 0.29 -19.23 -22.52
C ALA A 4 1.80 -19.52 -22.45
N LEU A 5 2.17 -20.54 -21.72
CA LEU A 5 3.56 -20.92 -21.42
C LEU A 5 3.73 -22.43 -21.53
N PRO A 6 3.50 -23.03 -22.71
CA PRO A 6 3.49 -24.49 -22.89
C PRO A 6 4.85 -25.16 -22.60
N GLU A 7 5.93 -24.41 -22.74
CA GLU A 7 7.29 -24.87 -22.52
C GLU A 7 7.59 -25.24 -21.06
N PHE A 8 6.77 -24.79 -20.09
CA PHE A 8 6.99 -25.06 -18.67
C PHE A 8 6.37 -26.35 -18.17
N SER A 9 5.33 -26.85 -18.80
CA SER A 9 4.58 -28.02 -18.30
C SER A 9 4.24 -27.90 -16.81
N PHE A 10 3.54 -26.83 -16.43
CA PHE A 10 3.23 -26.55 -15.03
C PHE A 10 2.38 -27.64 -14.38
N LYS A 11 2.71 -28.01 -13.16
CA LYS A 11 1.91 -28.90 -12.30
C LYS A 11 1.40 -28.12 -11.10
N ARG A 12 0.13 -28.32 -10.74
CA ARG A 12 -0.44 -27.69 -9.56
C ARG A 12 0.13 -28.32 -8.28
N ARG A 13 0.63 -27.50 -7.36
CA ARG A 13 1.03 -27.88 -6.00
C ARG A 13 0.35 -26.95 -5.00
N GLY A 14 -0.74 -27.40 -4.38
CA GLY A 14 -1.58 -26.59 -3.52
C GLY A 14 -2.17 -25.38 -4.30
N LYS A 15 -1.88 -24.18 -3.85
CA LYS A 15 -2.32 -22.93 -4.49
C LYS A 15 -1.37 -22.40 -5.59
N ASN A 16 -0.29 -23.11 -5.89
CA ASN A 16 0.73 -22.62 -6.82
C ASN A 16 0.89 -23.56 -8.02
N TRP A 17 1.34 -22.99 -9.13
CA TRP A 17 1.76 -23.71 -10.31
C TRP A 17 3.28 -23.81 -10.30
N VAL A 18 3.82 -25.00 -10.45
CA VAL A 18 5.25 -25.27 -10.33
C VAL A 18 5.72 -26.05 -11.56
N SER A 19 6.80 -25.58 -12.18
CA SER A 19 7.50 -26.31 -13.22
C SER A 19 8.90 -26.73 -12.76
N SER A 20 9.30 -27.93 -13.14
CA SER A 20 10.68 -28.41 -12.98
C SER A 20 11.56 -28.04 -14.19
N ASN A 21 10.96 -27.61 -15.31
CA ASN A 21 11.70 -27.19 -16.47
C ASN A 21 12.35 -25.85 -16.22
N ARG A 22 13.67 -25.81 -16.32
CA ARG A 22 14.44 -24.58 -16.25
C ARG A 22 14.33 -23.87 -17.58
N LEU A 23 13.86 -22.64 -17.55
CA LEU A 23 13.92 -21.80 -18.73
C LEU A 23 15.35 -21.47 -19.09
N LYS A 24 15.69 -21.65 -20.33
CA LYS A 24 16.80 -20.97 -20.99
C LYS A 24 16.49 -19.48 -21.16
N ILE A 25 16.37 -18.74 -20.04
CA ILE A 25 16.12 -17.29 -20.08
C ILE A 25 17.37 -16.54 -20.56
N THR A 26 18.54 -17.18 -20.59
CA THR A 26 19.83 -16.53 -20.85
C THR A 26 20.69 -17.22 -21.91
N GLY A 27 20.19 -18.25 -22.59
CA GLY A 27 21.02 -18.95 -23.61
C GLY A 27 22.19 -19.78 -23.06
N GLU A 28 22.39 -19.86 -21.74
CA GLU A 28 23.47 -20.64 -21.14
C GLU A 28 22.96 -22.01 -20.66
N GLU A 29 23.64 -23.05 -21.03
CA GLU A 29 23.43 -24.41 -20.56
C GLU A 29 24.01 -24.55 -19.14
N GLY A 30 23.16 -24.82 -18.17
CA GLY A 30 23.57 -25.09 -16.79
C GLY A 30 22.65 -26.10 -16.11
N ASP A 31 23.25 -27.12 -15.55
CA ASP A 31 22.63 -28.34 -14.98
C ASP A 31 22.03 -28.18 -13.59
N SER A 32 21.60 -27.02 -13.15
CA SER A 32 20.96 -26.89 -11.86
C SER A 32 19.44 -26.79 -11.99
N ILE A 33 18.74 -27.67 -11.30
CA ILE A 33 17.27 -27.77 -11.26
C ILE A 33 16.70 -26.53 -10.58
N GLY A 34 16.45 -25.49 -11.34
CA GLY A 34 15.68 -24.31 -10.89
C GLY A 34 14.19 -24.64 -10.90
N LYS A 35 13.46 -24.30 -9.83
CA LYS A 35 12.00 -24.39 -9.79
C LYS A 35 11.41 -23.07 -10.22
N VAL A 36 10.53 -23.11 -11.23
CA VAL A 36 9.77 -21.96 -11.71
C VAL A 36 8.40 -22.01 -11.05
N TYR A 37 7.97 -20.90 -10.49
CA TYR A 37 6.69 -20.79 -9.78
C TYR A 37 5.84 -19.68 -10.39
N VAL A 38 4.55 -19.95 -10.52
CA VAL A 38 3.51 -18.95 -10.70
C VAL A 38 2.53 -19.10 -9.54
N TRP A 39 2.30 -18.03 -8.81
CA TRP A 39 1.37 -18.05 -7.69
C TRP A 39 -0.06 -17.80 -8.15
N GLU A 40 -1.01 -18.52 -7.57
CA GLU A 40 -2.43 -18.25 -7.78
C GLU A 40 -2.80 -16.82 -7.35
N THR A 41 -2.11 -16.29 -6.33
CA THR A 41 -2.29 -14.94 -5.80
C THR A 41 -1.59 -13.84 -6.60
N ALA A 42 -0.70 -14.18 -7.52
CA ALA A 42 0.00 -13.26 -8.41
C ALA A 42 0.22 -13.91 -9.79
N PRO A 43 -0.85 -14.23 -10.53
CA PRO A 43 -0.76 -15.02 -11.77
C PRO A 43 -0.03 -14.28 -12.92
N GLY A 44 0.20 -12.99 -12.77
CA GLY A 44 0.93 -12.17 -13.75
C GLY A 44 2.46 -12.22 -13.60
N PHE A 45 3.00 -12.95 -12.62
CA PHE A 45 4.43 -13.00 -12.33
C PHE A 45 4.97 -14.43 -12.35
N ILE A 46 6.15 -14.58 -12.95
CA ILE A 46 6.93 -15.82 -12.94
C ILE A 46 8.14 -15.59 -12.05
N LYS A 47 8.36 -16.47 -11.08
CA LYS A 47 9.58 -16.49 -10.27
C LYS A 47 10.44 -17.69 -10.61
N ASP A 48 11.67 -17.44 -11.01
CA ASP A 48 12.76 -18.39 -10.98
C ASP A 48 13.56 -18.19 -9.69
N PHE A 49 13.77 -19.23 -8.89
CA PHE A 49 14.49 -19.14 -7.61
C PHE A 49 15.98 -18.85 -7.75
N THR A 50 16.49 -18.89 -8.94
CA THR A 50 17.91 -18.56 -9.22
C THR A 50 18.10 -17.12 -9.69
N ARG A 51 17.01 -16.39 -10.02
CA ARG A 51 17.00 -15.01 -10.54
C ARG A 51 15.69 -14.30 -10.23
N ASP A 52 15.60 -13.04 -10.58
CA ASP A 52 14.50 -12.14 -10.25
C ASP A 52 13.11 -12.58 -10.73
N THR A 53 12.10 -12.07 -10.01
CA THR A 53 10.70 -12.15 -10.42
C THR A 53 10.49 -11.25 -11.64
N SER A 54 9.96 -11.79 -12.74
CA SER A 54 9.58 -11.00 -13.92
C SER A 54 8.09 -11.12 -14.21
N SER A 55 7.50 -10.11 -14.84
CA SER A 55 6.13 -10.25 -15.33
C SER A 55 6.05 -11.28 -16.45
N ILE A 56 4.87 -11.89 -16.65
CA ILE A 56 4.64 -12.80 -17.80
C ILE A 56 4.88 -12.08 -19.12
N VAL A 57 4.56 -10.78 -19.19
CA VAL A 57 4.80 -9.96 -20.38
C VAL A 57 6.30 -9.83 -20.66
N ASP A 58 7.10 -9.47 -19.64
CA ASP A 58 8.56 -9.35 -19.78
C ASP A 58 9.20 -10.69 -20.18
N TYR A 59 8.64 -11.80 -19.69
CA TYR A 59 9.08 -13.12 -20.08
C TYR A 59 8.80 -13.38 -21.57
N VAL A 60 7.57 -13.12 -22.04
CA VAL A 60 7.21 -13.32 -23.47
C VAL A 60 8.03 -12.39 -24.36
N MET A 61 8.27 -11.14 -23.96
CA MET A 61 9.14 -10.22 -24.70
C MET A 61 10.55 -10.83 -24.91
N ARG A 62 11.12 -11.38 -23.85
CA ARG A 62 12.48 -12.01 -23.94
C ARG A 62 12.48 -13.31 -24.71
N ARG A 63 11.48 -14.18 -24.48
CA ARG A 63 11.34 -15.47 -25.15
C ARG A 63 11.21 -15.31 -26.66
N ASP A 64 10.35 -14.40 -27.09
CA ASP A 64 9.96 -14.25 -28.50
C ASP A 64 10.79 -13.16 -29.22
N GLY A 65 11.61 -12.39 -28.47
CA GLY A 65 12.37 -11.27 -29.02
C GLY A 65 11.48 -10.14 -29.54
N VAL A 66 10.31 -9.95 -28.93
CA VAL A 66 9.29 -9.00 -29.38
C VAL A 66 9.12 -7.83 -28.40
N GLU A 67 8.60 -6.73 -28.92
CA GLU A 67 8.26 -5.57 -28.10
C GLU A 67 7.02 -5.81 -27.24
N PHE A 68 6.87 -4.97 -26.20
CA PHE A 68 5.81 -5.07 -25.17
C PHE A 68 4.41 -5.29 -25.75
N ILE A 69 4.01 -4.47 -26.74
CA ILE A 69 2.65 -4.56 -27.29
C ILE A 69 2.41 -5.90 -28.03
N GLN A 70 3.45 -6.41 -28.69
CA GLN A 70 3.35 -7.70 -29.35
C GLN A 70 3.24 -8.84 -28.36
N ALA A 71 4.01 -8.78 -27.23
CA ALA A 71 3.88 -9.74 -26.13
C ALA A 71 2.49 -9.69 -25.50
N VAL A 72 1.93 -8.49 -25.27
CA VAL A 72 0.58 -8.32 -24.76
C VAL A 72 -0.46 -8.86 -25.72
N LYS A 73 -0.34 -8.61 -27.03
CA LYS A 73 -1.22 -9.18 -28.05
C LYS A 73 -1.17 -10.71 -28.03
N THR A 74 0.02 -11.28 -28.04
CA THR A 74 0.22 -12.74 -27.98
C THR A 74 -0.47 -13.35 -26.75
N LEU A 75 -0.31 -12.73 -25.58
CA LEU A 75 -0.97 -13.19 -24.36
C LEU A 75 -2.48 -13.00 -24.39
N ALA A 76 -2.97 -11.89 -24.93
CA ALA A 76 -4.41 -11.63 -25.08
C ALA A 76 -5.08 -12.65 -26.03
N ASP A 77 -4.44 -12.95 -27.16
CA ASP A 77 -4.93 -13.95 -28.12
C ASP A 77 -5.02 -15.34 -27.48
N VAL A 78 -4.01 -15.72 -26.70
CA VAL A 78 -3.98 -17.01 -25.96
C VAL A 78 -5.15 -17.16 -24.99
N VAL A 79 -5.57 -16.09 -24.32
CA VAL A 79 -6.65 -16.12 -23.33
C VAL A 79 -8.00 -15.62 -23.90
N GLY A 80 -8.07 -15.31 -25.19
CA GLY A 80 -9.28 -14.84 -25.87
C GLY A 80 -9.75 -13.45 -25.43
N LEU A 81 -8.85 -12.60 -24.92
CA LEU A 81 -9.17 -11.24 -24.51
C LEU A 81 -9.05 -10.27 -25.69
N GLN A 82 -10.10 -9.46 -25.88
CA GLN A 82 -10.04 -8.34 -26.83
C GLN A 82 -9.34 -7.15 -26.16
N LEU A 83 -8.23 -6.73 -26.73
CA LEU A 83 -7.54 -5.54 -26.29
C LEU A 83 -8.32 -4.27 -26.67
N PRO A 84 -8.27 -3.21 -25.84
CA PRO A 84 -8.86 -1.92 -26.19
C PRO A 84 -8.33 -1.44 -27.53
N LYS A 85 -9.20 -0.90 -28.38
CA LYS A 85 -8.79 -0.24 -29.63
C LYS A 85 -8.11 1.08 -29.29
N GLY A 86 -6.79 1.11 -29.37
CA GLY A 86 -5.96 2.29 -29.18
C GLY A 86 -4.59 2.10 -29.82
N GLU A 87 -4.00 3.17 -30.31
CA GLU A 87 -2.62 3.13 -30.79
C GLU A 87 -1.69 3.08 -29.58
N PHE A 88 -0.85 2.03 -29.51
CA PHE A 88 0.22 1.95 -28.53
C PHE A 88 1.33 2.93 -28.91
N ASN A 89 1.61 3.86 -28.01
CA ASN A 89 2.72 4.78 -28.19
C ASN A 89 3.98 4.23 -27.50
N GLN A 90 4.93 3.76 -28.30
CA GLN A 90 6.22 3.20 -27.83
C GLN A 90 7.00 4.22 -27.00
N GLU A 91 7.00 5.50 -27.41
CA GLU A 91 7.72 6.56 -26.69
C GLU A 91 7.12 6.80 -25.32
N SER A 92 5.79 6.84 -25.21
CA SER A 92 5.10 6.98 -23.92
C SER A 92 5.39 5.80 -23.01
N TYR A 93 5.46 4.59 -23.54
CA TYR A 93 5.78 3.40 -22.74
C TYR A 93 7.25 3.43 -22.27
N GLN A 94 8.19 3.80 -23.14
CA GLN A 94 9.60 3.92 -22.76
C GLN A 94 9.77 5.01 -21.71
N ARG A 95 9.13 6.16 -21.88
CA ARG A 95 9.11 7.24 -20.90
C ARG A 95 8.57 6.79 -19.54
N TYR A 96 7.49 6.02 -19.53
CA TYR A 96 6.96 5.43 -18.29
C TYR A 96 7.97 4.49 -17.61
N LYS A 97 8.68 3.66 -18.39
CA LYS A 97 9.76 2.80 -17.85
C LYS A 97 10.90 3.63 -17.24
N ASP A 98 11.34 4.66 -17.96
CA ASP A 98 12.44 5.52 -17.51
C ASP A 98 12.04 6.27 -16.21
N GLN A 99 10.80 6.76 -16.11
CA GLN A 99 10.25 7.35 -14.89
C GLN A 99 10.22 6.35 -13.73
N ALA A 100 9.75 5.13 -13.97
CA ALA A 100 9.69 4.08 -12.94
C ALA A 100 11.10 3.70 -12.45
N THR A 101 12.06 3.57 -13.36
CA THR A 101 13.46 3.27 -13.01
C THR A 101 14.10 4.40 -12.21
N LEU A 102 13.84 5.66 -12.60
CA LEU A 102 14.33 6.83 -11.87
C LEU A 102 13.77 6.87 -10.44
N LEU A 103 12.49 6.57 -10.25
CA LEU A 103 11.88 6.52 -8.90
C LEU A 103 12.46 5.39 -8.04
N GLU A 104 12.77 4.23 -8.62
CA GLU A 104 13.46 3.14 -7.89
C GLU A 104 14.90 3.55 -7.51
N ASP A 105 15.63 4.22 -8.39
CA ASP A 105 16.95 4.76 -8.07
C ASP A 105 16.88 5.82 -6.96
N CYS A 106 15.85 6.69 -6.97
CA CYS A 106 15.61 7.62 -5.88
C CYS A 106 15.39 6.87 -4.56
N ASN A 107 14.54 5.83 -4.54
CA ASN A 107 14.26 5.06 -3.35
C ASN A 107 15.53 4.40 -2.80
N SER A 108 16.29 3.75 -3.68
CA SER A 108 17.57 3.12 -3.32
C SER A 108 18.57 4.13 -2.73
N TYR A 109 18.61 5.34 -3.31
CA TYR A 109 19.46 6.42 -2.81
C TYR A 109 18.99 6.93 -1.45
N PHE A 110 17.69 7.08 -1.23
CA PHE A 110 17.16 7.54 0.06
C PHE A 110 17.41 6.51 1.17
N ILE A 111 17.26 5.22 0.89
CA ILE A 111 17.60 4.14 1.83
C ILE A 111 19.09 4.19 2.16
N TYR A 112 19.95 4.26 1.15
CA TYR A 112 21.40 4.39 1.33
C TYR A 112 21.75 5.63 2.17
N CYS A 113 21.12 6.77 1.92
CA CYS A 113 21.35 8.00 2.67
C CYS A 113 20.90 7.88 4.13
N LEU A 114 19.80 7.17 4.41
CA LEU A 114 19.37 6.91 5.79
C LEU A 114 20.41 6.11 6.56
N GLU A 115 20.98 5.10 5.93
CA GLU A 115 22.01 4.25 6.56
C GLU A 115 23.35 4.95 6.76
N ASN A 116 23.79 5.73 5.76
CA ASN A 116 25.19 6.15 5.65
C ASN A 116 25.46 7.66 5.84
N SER A 117 24.42 8.51 5.79
CA SER A 117 24.62 9.96 5.89
C SER A 117 24.63 10.44 7.34
N THR A 118 25.61 11.27 7.71
CA THR A 118 25.66 11.92 9.03
C THR A 118 24.50 12.88 9.26
N GLY A 119 23.95 13.47 8.20
CA GLY A 119 22.75 14.33 8.29
C GLY A 119 21.44 13.59 8.57
N ALA A 120 21.44 12.24 8.61
CA ALA A 120 20.25 11.42 8.87
C ALA A 120 20.06 11.08 10.37
N ASP A 121 20.93 11.55 11.26
CA ASP A 121 20.87 11.21 12.70
C ASP A 121 19.54 11.56 13.35
N GLU A 122 18.97 12.71 13.02
CA GLU A 122 17.68 13.14 13.54
C GLU A 122 16.54 12.20 13.08
N VAL A 123 16.57 11.75 11.82
CA VAL A 123 15.60 10.81 11.27
C VAL A 123 15.77 9.42 11.90
N ARG A 124 17.01 8.95 12.07
CA ARG A 124 17.28 7.67 12.76
C ARG A 124 16.81 7.72 14.22
N ALA A 125 17.11 8.80 14.94
CA ALA A 125 16.66 9.00 16.32
C ALA A 125 15.11 9.01 16.39
N TYR A 126 14.45 9.66 15.45
CA TYR A 126 13.00 9.65 15.36
C TYR A 126 12.45 8.24 15.14
N LEU A 127 12.99 7.47 14.20
CA LEU A 127 12.54 6.09 13.92
C LEU A 127 12.78 5.18 15.13
N SER A 128 13.93 5.28 15.77
CA SER A 128 14.25 4.56 17.01
C SER A 128 13.28 4.95 18.15
N SER A 129 12.94 6.23 18.29
CA SER A 129 11.97 6.70 19.29
C SER A 129 10.57 6.14 19.07
N ARG A 130 10.23 5.76 17.84
CA ARG A 130 8.99 5.03 17.50
C ARG A 130 9.07 3.52 17.73
N GLY A 131 10.23 3.03 18.20
CA GLY A 131 10.45 1.61 18.48
C GLY A 131 10.69 0.76 17.23
N TYR A 132 11.12 1.36 16.11
CA TYR A 132 11.49 0.60 14.92
C TYR A 132 12.93 0.11 15.02
N SER A 133 13.13 -1.19 14.78
CA SER A 133 14.46 -1.77 14.60
C SER A 133 15.01 -1.44 13.21
N ASP A 134 16.30 -1.66 12.98
CA ASP A 134 16.91 -1.50 11.66
C ASP A 134 16.28 -2.44 10.62
N GLU A 135 15.87 -3.65 11.05
CA GLU A 135 15.14 -4.61 10.22
C GLU A 135 13.75 -4.08 9.85
N ASP A 136 13.02 -3.46 10.79
CA ASP A 136 11.73 -2.82 10.52
C ASP A 136 11.90 -1.71 9.48
N VAL A 137 12.87 -0.81 9.69
CA VAL A 137 13.14 0.33 8.80
C VAL A 137 13.46 -0.14 7.38
N LYS A 138 14.26 -1.20 7.26
CA LYS A 138 14.62 -1.82 5.98
C LYS A 138 13.41 -2.50 5.32
N ALA A 139 12.62 -3.24 6.08
CA ALA A 139 11.40 -3.89 5.56
C ALA A 139 10.36 -2.89 5.10
N MET A 140 10.28 -1.72 5.74
CA MET A 140 9.42 -0.60 5.39
C MET A 140 9.96 0.24 4.22
N GLU A 141 11.20 -0.01 3.77
CA GLU A 141 11.91 0.78 2.77
C GLU A 141 11.97 2.29 3.10
N LEU A 142 12.03 2.62 4.38
CA LEU A 142 12.12 4.01 4.80
C LEU A 142 13.50 4.59 4.44
N GLY A 143 13.52 5.84 4.04
CA GLY A 143 14.73 6.49 3.60
C GLY A 143 14.87 7.92 4.13
N TYR A 144 15.98 8.54 3.77
CA TYR A 144 16.30 9.93 4.09
C TYR A 144 16.72 10.66 2.83
N ILE A 145 16.05 11.78 2.55
CA ILE A 145 16.49 12.69 1.49
C ILE A 145 17.45 13.74 2.10
N PRO A 146 18.71 13.81 1.64
CA PRO A 146 19.67 14.78 2.19
C PRO A 146 19.24 16.22 1.83
N ASP A 147 19.59 16.66 0.66
CA ASP A 147 19.12 17.90 0.02
C ASP A 147 18.89 17.62 -1.47
N GLN A 148 18.16 18.53 -2.12
CA GLN A 148 17.81 18.35 -3.54
C GLN A 148 19.03 18.38 -4.45
N ASP A 149 20.03 19.20 -4.15
CA ASP A 149 21.23 19.31 -4.98
C ASP A 149 22.04 18.00 -4.99
N LYS A 150 22.14 17.32 -3.84
CA LYS A 150 22.81 16.01 -3.75
C LYS A 150 22.04 14.94 -4.50
N LEU A 151 20.71 14.93 -4.38
CA LEU A 151 19.87 14.02 -5.15
C LEU A 151 20.05 14.25 -6.66
N PHE A 152 19.99 15.48 -7.13
CA PHE A 152 20.16 15.79 -8.56
C PHE A 152 21.55 15.39 -9.07
N LYS A 153 22.62 15.66 -8.32
CA LYS A 153 23.97 15.19 -8.65
C LYS A 153 24.05 13.67 -8.78
N TYR A 154 23.38 12.95 -7.85
CA TYR A 154 23.32 11.49 -7.92
C TYR A 154 22.58 11.03 -9.19
N LEU A 155 21.40 11.58 -9.49
CA LEU A 155 20.62 11.21 -10.67
C LEU A 155 21.37 11.53 -11.99
N HIS A 156 22.04 12.67 -12.05
CA HIS A 156 22.91 12.98 -13.21
C HIS A 156 24.06 11.99 -13.35
N SER A 157 24.67 11.54 -12.25
CA SER A 157 25.74 10.53 -12.29
C SER A 157 25.23 9.17 -12.79
N LYS A 158 23.94 8.89 -12.70
CA LYS A 158 23.25 7.73 -13.24
C LYS A 158 22.89 7.89 -14.74
N GLY A 159 23.09 9.08 -15.31
CA GLY A 159 22.83 9.37 -16.71
C GLY A 159 21.42 9.91 -17.00
N TYR A 160 20.62 10.24 -15.99
CA TYR A 160 19.30 10.83 -16.21
C TYR A 160 19.41 12.28 -16.72
N SER A 161 18.58 12.62 -17.72
CA SER A 161 18.50 13.98 -18.25
C SER A 161 17.79 14.91 -17.26
N GLN A 162 18.14 16.22 -17.29
CA GLN A 162 17.49 17.21 -16.45
C GLN A 162 15.98 17.25 -16.70
N SER A 163 15.54 17.12 -17.96
CA SER A 163 14.12 17.11 -18.32
C SER A 163 13.34 15.97 -17.65
N LEU A 164 13.91 14.77 -17.58
CA LEU A 164 13.27 13.64 -16.90
C LEU A 164 13.27 13.82 -15.38
N ILE A 165 14.36 14.34 -14.84
CA ILE A 165 14.45 14.64 -13.40
C ILE A 165 13.40 15.68 -13.01
N ASP A 166 13.28 16.79 -13.76
CA ASP A 166 12.31 17.86 -13.47
C ASP A 166 10.86 17.36 -13.57
N GLU A 167 10.59 16.44 -14.48
CA GLU A 167 9.28 15.84 -14.65
C GLU A 167 8.89 14.94 -13.47
N VAL A 168 9.82 14.07 -13.04
CA VAL A 168 9.55 13.00 -12.08
C VAL A 168 9.83 13.43 -10.64
N VAL A 169 10.90 14.21 -10.44
CA VAL A 169 11.42 14.62 -9.13
C VAL A 169 11.16 16.09 -8.88
N ASN A 170 10.02 16.60 -9.34
CA ASN A 170 9.60 17.96 -9.02
C ASN A 170 9.21 18.01 -7.53
N LEU A 171 10.18 18.36 -6.70
CA LEU A 171 10.06 18.36 -5.26
C LEU A 171 9.51 19.72 -4.78
N ASN A 172 8.44 19.66 -4.02
CA ASN A 172 7.89 20.84 -3.35
C ASN A 172 8.90 21.49 -2.40
N LYS A 173 8.79 22.81 -2.22
CA LYS A 173 9.58 23.55 -1.23
C LYS A 173 9.40 22.93 0.17
N GLY A 174 10.51 22.64 0.84
CA GLY A 174 10.52 21.98 2.15
C GLY A 174 11.00 20.52 2.09
N ILE A 175 10.83 19.84 0.95
CA ILE A 175 11.37 18.49 0.76
C ILE A 175 12.91 18.57 0.67
N GLY A 176 13.61 17.75 1.45
CA GLY A 176 15.07 17.78 1.58
C GLY A 176 15.61 18.82 2.54
N SER A 177 14.76 19.73 3.06
CA SER A 177 15.14 20.69 4.12
C SER A 177 14.45 20.36 5.45
N THR A 178 13.13 20.45 5.51
CA THR A 178 12.32 20.20 6.71
C THR A 178 11.63 18.84 6.70
N HIS A 179 11.34 18.29 5.52
CA HIS A 179 10.69 17.00 5.31
C HIS A 179 11.70 16.03 4.70
N ARG A 180 12.37 15.26 5.55
CA ARG A 180 13.51 14.44 5.16
C ARG A 180 13.30 12.94 5.30
N LEU A 181 12.36 12.47 6.11
CA LEU A 181 11.98 11.05 6.15
C LEU A 181 11.15 10.73 4.91
N THR A 182 11.58 9.75 4.13
CA THR A 182 10.90 9.35 2.89
C THR A 182 10.14 8.04 3.10
N ILE A 183 8.92 7.98 2.56
CA ILE A 183 8.03 6.82 2.57
C ILE A 183 7.64 6.54 1.11
N PRO A 184 8.09 5.42 0.52
CA PRO A 184 7.78 5.10 -0.86
C PRO A 184 6.34 4.63 -1.02
N TYR A 185 5.66 5.10 -2.05
CA TYR A 185 4.37 4.58 -2.50
C TYR A 185 4.60 3.59 -3.63
N ARG A 186 4.22 2.32 -3.42
CA ARG A 186 4.37 1.25 -4.38
C ARG A 186 3.04 0.79 -4.96
N SER A 187 3.02 0.55 -6.25
CA SER A 187 1.92 -0.12 -6.95
C SER A 187 2.46 -0.97 -8.08
N GLY A 188 1.96 -2.19 -8.21
CA GLY A 188 2.42 -3.13 -9.24
C GLY A 188 3.90 -3.50 -9.13
N GLY A 189 4.48 -3.47 -7.92
CA GLY A 189 5.89 -3.77 -7.68
C GLY A 189 6.85 -2.60 -7.92
N SER A 190 6.37 -1.45 -8.41
CA SER A 190 7.21 -0.27 -8.70
C SER A 190 6.87 0.90 -7.78
N VAL A 191 7.86 1.73 -7.47
CA VAL A 191 7.66 3.02 -6.80
C VAL A 191 6.89 3.97 -7.72
N LYS A 192 5.84 4.60 -7.22
CA LYS A 192 4.99 5.57 -7.93
C LYS A 192 5.21 7.00 -7.47
N GLY A 193 5.91 7.17 -6.37
CA GLY A 193 6.21 8.46 -5.76
C GLY A 193 6.52 8.29 -4.29
N PHE A 194 6.63 9.42 -3.60
CA PHE A 194 7.04 9.46 -2.20
C PHE A 194 6.15 10.38 -1.39
N LYS A 195 5.96 10.02 -0.13
CA LYS A 195 5.53 10.92 0.91
C LYS A 195 6.74 11.28 1.76
N PHE A 196 6.86 12.55 2.08
CA PHE A 196 7.96 13.08 2.87
C PHE A 196 7.41 13.59 4.19
N ARG A 197 8.02 13.15 5.29
CA ARG A 197 7.60 13.51 6.64
C ARG A 197 8.64 14.39 7.30
N THR A 198 8.18 15.43 8.02
CA THR A 198 9.01 16.10 9.01
C THR A 198 9.10 15.24 10.28
N VAL A 199 10.28 15.19 10.87
CA VAL A 199 10.50 14.57 12.18
C VAL A 199 10.47 15.60 13.32
N GLY A 200 10.46 16.90 12.98
CA GLY A 200 10.25 18.02 13.91
C GLY A 200 8.80 18.53 13.87
N ASP A 201 8.61 19.76 14.36
CA ASP A 201 7.28 20.38 14.57
C ASP A 201 6.75 21.18 13.35
N HIS A 202 7.35 21.00 12.18
CA HIS A 202 6.91 21.71 10.97
C HIS A 202 5.51 21.27 10.52
N LYS A 203 4.76 22.23 9.99
CA LYS A 203 3.45 22.00 9.39
C LYS A 203 3.47 22.39 7.91
N PRO A 204 2.76 21.64 7.03
CA PRO A 204 2.08 20.39 7.32
C PRO A 204 3.06 19.27 7.70
N LYS A 205 2.60 18.25 8.42
CA LYS A 205 3.44 17.11 8.89
C LYS A 205 4.00 16.27 7.75
N TYR A 206 3.30 16.26 6.63
CA TYR A 206 3.65 15.49 5.42
C TYR A 206 3.59 16.36 4.17
N LEU A 207 4.49 16.09 3.24
CA LEU A 207 4.47 16.57 1.85
C LEU A 207 4.50 15.37 0.91
N ASN A 208 3.92 15.51 -0.28
CA ASN A 208 3.95 14.48 -1.31
C ASN A 208 4.85 14.89 -2.46
N SER A 209 5.46 13.91 -3.14
CA SER A 209 6.04 14.14 -4.46
C SER A 209 4.95 14.60 -5.43
N THR A 210 5.33 15.44 -6.39
CA THR A 210 4.39 15.91 -7.42
C THR A 210 3.88 14.71 -8.22
N GLY A 211 2.58 14.73 -8.54
CA GLY A 211 1.95 13.66 -9.33
C GLY A 211 1.62 12.39 -8.54
N LEU A 212 1.91 12.32 -7.22
CA LEU A 212 1.49 11.18 -6.42
C LEU A 212 -0.04 11.15 -6.28
N ASP A 213 -0.67 10.21 -6.98
CA ASP A 213 -2.11 9.94 -6.84
C ASP A 213 -2.37 9.05 -5.61
N ARG A 214 -2.79 9.68 -4.51
CA ARG A 214 -3.12 8.97 -3.27
C ARG A 214 -4.49 8.30 -3.32
N LEU A 215 -5.39 8.77 -4.18
CA LEU A 215 -6.74 8.23 -4.30
C LEU A 215 -6.84 7.10 -5.31
N GLY A 216 -5.85 6.95 -6.19
CA GLY A 216 -5.78 5.88 -7.18
C GLY A 216 -5.50 4.49 -6.59
N GLY A 217 -5.22 4.38 -5.28
CA GLY A 217 -5.03 3.10 -4.58
C GLY A 217 -4.72 3.29 -3.10
N PHE A 218 -4.98 2.27 -2.28
CA PHE A 218 -4.50 2.27 -0.90
C PHE A 218 -2.97 2.23 -0.86
N PHE A 219 -2.39 2.89 0.15
CA PHE A 219 -1.00 2.66 0.48
C PHE A 219 -0.80 1.19 0.91
N ASN A 220 0.33 0.60 0.53
CA ASN A 220 0.65 -0.81 0.76
C ASN A 220 -0.34 -1.81 0.11
N LEU A 221 -1.01 -1.40 -0.97
CA LEU A 221 -1.97 -2.24 -1.70
C LEU A 221 -1.35 -3.57 -2.19
N SER A 222 -0.05 -3.59 -2.48
CA SER A 222 0.69 -4.81 -2.86
C SER A 222 0.83 -5.82 -1.71
N GLY A 223 0.61 -5.38 -0.46
CA GLY A 223 0.60 -6.23 0.72
C GLY A 223 -0.65 -7.10 0.85
N ILE A 224 -1.70 -6.86 0.05
CA ILE A 224 -2.91 -7.69 0.03
C ILE A 224 -2.57 -9.04 -0.61
N LYS A 225 -2.77 -10.11 0.15
CA LYS A 225 -2.49 -11.49 -0.26
C LYS A 225 -3.75 -12.36 -0.15
N GLY A 226 -4.29 -12.73 -1.30
CA GLY A 226 -5.37 -13.72 -1.40
C GLY A 226 -6.75 -13.24 -0.96
N ASP A 227 -7.70 -14.19 -0.90
CA ASP A 227 -9.10 -13.99 -0.51
C ASP A 227 -9.21 -13.77 1.00
N LYS A 228 -8.91 -12.57 1.49
CA LYS A 228 -8.83 -12.30 2.93
C LYS A 228 -9.47 -10.95 3.29
N ASP A 229 -9.58 -10.75 4.59
CA ASP A 229 -9.93 -9.48 5.19
C ASP A 229 -8.79 -8.48 4.98
N VAL A 230 -9.14 -7.25 4.61
CA VAL A 230 -8.21 -6.14 4.47
C VAL A 230 -8.45 -5.16 5.60
N VAL A 231 -7.40 -4.90 6.35
CA VAL A 231 -7.42 -3.90 7.45
C VAL A 231 -7.05 -2.55 6.87
N ILE A 232 -7.93 -1.57 7.04
CA ILE A 232 -7.71 -0.19 6.60
C ILE A 232 -7.38 0.67 7.80
N VAL A 233 -6.19 1.26 7.81
CA VAL A 233 -5.73 2.25 8.79
C VAL A 233 -5.61 3.63 8.17
N GLU A 234 -5.41 4.68 8.97
CA GLU A 234 -5.31 6.05 8.45
C GLU A 234 -3.91 6.37 7.91
N GLY A 235 -2.86 6.05 8.67
CA GLY A 235 -1.50 6.47 8.40
C GLY A 235 -0.64 5.41 7.73
N GLU A 236 0.28 5.85 6.88
CA GLU A 236 1.24 4.96 6.22
C GLU A 236 2.13 4.23 7.22
N LEU A 237 2.58 4.92 8.26
CA LEU A 237 3.42 4.31 9.29
C LEU A 237 2.67 3.26 10.12
N ASP A 238 1.35 3.43 10.32
CA ASP A 238 0.51 2.43 10.99
C ASP A 238 0.46 1.12 10.18
N SER A 239 0.24 1.25 8.87
CA SER A 239 0.26 0.11 7.94
C SER A 239 1.62 -0.57 7.90
N LEU A 240 2.70 0.20 7.75
CA LEU A 240 4.07 -0.33 7.70
C LEU A 240 4.47 -0.99 9.01
N SER A 241 4.19 -0.36 10.15
CA SER A 241 4.48 -0.89 11.48
C SER A 241 3.82 -2.23 11.72
N ALA A 242 2.55 -2.36 11.37
CA ALA A 242 1.80 -3.60 11.48
C ALA A 242 2.37 -4.69 10.54
N THR A 243 2.64 -4.32 9.27
CA THR A 243 3.14 -5.25 8.25
C THR A 243 4.54 -5.77 8.57
N ALA A 244 5.45 -4.90 9.02
CA ALA A 244 6.81 -5.29 9.41
C ALA A 244 6.83 -6.29 10.58
N ARG A 245 5.78 -6.27 11.41
CA ARG A 245 5.60 -7.21 12.55
C ARG A 245 4.67 -8.40 12.22
N GLY A 246 4.47 -8.66 10.93
CA GLY A 246 3.78 -9.85 10.43
C GLY A 246 2.26 -9.80 10.55
N VAL A 247 1.65 -8.61 10.59
CA VAL A 247 0.21 -8.46 10.38
C VAL A 247 -0.03 -8.26 8.88
N GLU A 248 -0.64 -9.24 8.23
CA GLU A 248 -0.88 -9.21 6.79
C GLU A 248 -2.09 -8.35 6.42
N ASN A 249 -2.15 -7.93 5.15
CA ASN A 249 -3.28 -7.24 4.53
C ASN A 249 -3.66 -5.91 5.20
N VAL A 250 -2.69 -5.21 5.77
CA VAL A 250 -2.88 -3.87 6.34
C VAL A 250 -2.54 -2.82 5.30
N VAL A 251 -3.50 -1.99 4.97
CA VAL A 251 -3.36 -0.89 4.00
C VAL A 251 -3.70 0.44 4.66
N ALA A 252 -3.22 1.55 4.10
CA ALA A 252 -3.60 2.86 4.63
C ALA A 252 -4.34 3.70 3.59
N THR A 253 -5.25 4.56 4.07
CA THR A 253 -5.97 5.51 3.21
C THR A 253 -5.04 6.57 2.63
N GLY A 254 -3.94 6.88 3.32
CA GLY A 254 -3.03 7.97 2.96
C GLY A 254 -3.63 9.37 3.12
N GLY A 255 -4.83 9.47 3.67
CA GLY A 255 -5.59 10.69 3.89
C GLY A 255 -6.78 10.47 4.83
N SER A 256 -7.68 11.44 4.93
CA SER A 256 -8.82 11.41 5.85
C SER A 256 -10.05 10.67 5.31
N SER A 257 -10.05 10.25 4.05
CA SER A 257 -11.21 9.62 3.39
C SER A 257 -10.77 8.47 2.51
N ILE A 258 -11.70 7.54 2.26
CA ILE A 258 -11.55 6.43 1.32
C ILE A 258 -12.20 6.83 -0.01
N ALA A 259 -11.53 6.53 -1.12
CA ALA A 259 -12.09 6.69 -2.47
C ALA A 259 -12.62 5.35 -3.01
N PRO A 260 -13.68 5.36 -3.83
CA PRO A 260 -14.21 4.15 -4.47
C PRO A 260 -13.14 3.38 -5.26
N GLU A 261 -12.20 4.09 -5.91
CA GLU A 261 -11.09 3.52 -6.66
C GLU A 261 -10.19 2.64 -5.79
N GLN A 262 -9.90 3.08 -4.56
CA GLN A 262 -9.10 2.34 -3.59
C GLN A 262 -9.77 1.01 -3.22
N VAL A 263 -11.08 1.02 -2.98
CA VAL A 263 -11.87 -0.18 -2.66
C VAL A 263 -11.91 -1.13 -3.85
N ARG A 264 -12.20 -0.62 -5.07
CA ARG A 264 -12.22 -1.42 -6.30
C ARG A 264 -10.88 -2.12 -6.57
N ASP A 265 -9.78 -1.43 -6.34
CA ASP A 265 -8.45 -2.02 -6.55
C ASP A 265 -8.10 -3.08 -5.49
N ALA A 266 -8.54 -2.90 -4.26
CA ALA A 266 -8.42 -3.93 -3.23
C ALA A 266 -9.27 -5.17 -3.58
N ILE A 267 -10.51 -4.99 -4.06
CA ILE A 267 -11.39 -6.08 -4.52
C ILE A 267 -10.74 -6.85 -5.69
N LYS A 268 -10.18 -6.16 -6.69
CA LYS A 268 -9.45 -6.79 -7.81
C LYS A 268 -8.27 -7.64 -7.32
N ARG A 269 -7.69 -7.33 -6.17
CA ARG A 269 -6.59 -8.09 -5.54
C ARG A 269 -7.08 -9.19 -4.60
N GLY A 270 -8.40 -9.40 -4.49
CA GLY A 270 -9.01 -10.49 -3.73
C GLY A 270 -9.54 -10.10 -2.36
N ALA A 271 -9.66 -8.81 -2.03
CA ALA A 271 -10.35 -8.39 -0.80
C ALA A 271 -11.80 -8.87 -0.80
N LYS A 272 -12.24 -9.51 0.29
CA LYS A 272 -13.59 -10.03 0.49
C LYS A 272 -14.34 -9.34 1.60
N SER A 273 -13.63 -8.69 2.49
CA SER A 273 -14.12 -7.95 3.63
C SER A 273 -13.13 -6.86 4.00
N PHE A 274 -13.61 -5.85 4.69
CA PHE A 274 -12.80 -4.75 5.15
C PHE A 274 -12.99 -4.53 6.65
N THR A 275 -11.89 -4.32 7.35
CA THR A 275 -11.86 -3.96 8.76
C THR A 275 -11.29 -2.56 8.91
N LEU A 276 -12.13 -1.60 9.32
CA LEU A 276 -11.73 -0.22 9.55
C LEU A 276 -11.10 -0.10 10.95
N CYS A 277 -9.86 0.34 11.01
CA CYS A 277 -9.14 0.60 12.24
C CYS A 277 -8.59 2.03 12.22
N PHE A 278 -9.46 2.98 12.55
CA PHE A 278 -9.13 4.41 12.55
C PHE A 278 -8.62 4.85 13.91
N ASP A 279 -7.93 5.99 13.89
CA ASP A 279 -7.33 6.57 15.08
C ASP A 279 -8.39 6.95 16.12
N LYS A 280 -8.13 6.62 17.39
CA LYS A 280 -8.94 7.08 18.52
C LYS A 280 -8.30 8.33 19.09
N GLU A 281 -8.99 9.44 19.00
CA GLU A 281 -8.54 10.73 19.54
C GLU A 281 -9.59 11.28 20.50
N PRO A 282 -9.26 11.40 21.81
CA PRO A 282 -10.20 11.93 22.80
C PRO A 282 -10.73 13.31 22.41
N GLY A 283 -12.05 13.47 22.50
CA GLY A 283 -12.74 14.71 22.10
C GLY A 283 -13.04 14.85 20.62
N LYS A 284 -12.69 13.84 19.80
CA LYS A 284 -13.01 13.79 18.36
C LYS A 284 -13.82 12.57 17.96
N GLU A 285 -14.50 11.95 18.92
CA GLU A 285 -15.29 10.73 18.70
C GLU A 285 -16.33 10.92 17.58
N GLU A 286 -17.03 12.04 17.58
CA GLU A 286 -18.04 12.36 16.57
C GLU A 286 -17.44 12.51 15.17
N GLU A 287 -16.27 13.15 15.06
CA GLU A 287 -15.54 13.29 13.79
C GLU A 287 -15.07 11.91 13.27
N THR A 288 -14.55 11.07 14.16
CA THR A 288 -14.15 9.71 13.84
C THR A 288 -15.34 8.86 13.40
N ALA A 289 -16.47 8.92 14.09
CA ALA A 289 -17.70 8.23 13.73
C ALA A 289 -18.22 8.66 12.35
N LYS A 290 -18.18 9.95 12.01
CA LYS A 290 -18.52 10.46 10.66
C LYS A 290 -17.59 9.89 9.59
N ARG A 291 -16.29 9.82 9.85
CA ARG A 291 -15.31 9.24 8.88
C ARG A 291 -15.53 7.74 8.69
N ILE A 292 -15.80 7.01 9.77
CA ILE A 292 -16.14 5.58 9.71
C ILE A 292 -17.42 5.38 8.90
N THR A 293 -18.46 6.16 9.15
CA THR A 293 -19.74 6.10 8.41
C THR A 293 -19.52 6.32 6.91
N SER A 294 -18.79 7.37 6.54
CA SER A 294 -18.48 7.65 5.14
C SER A 294 -17.66 6.53 4.49
N ALA A 295 -16.71 5.94 5.22
CA ALA A 295 -15.93 4.81 4.73
C ALA A 295 -16.80 3.55 4.49
N ILE A 296 -17.74 3.26 5.41
CA ILE A 296 -18.71 2.17 5.26
C ILE A 296 -19.55 2.37 4.01
N GLU A 297 -20.10 3.57 3.79
CA GLU A 297 -20.92 3.91 2.63
C GLU A 297 -20.17 3.68 1.30
N VAL A 298 -18.91 4.09 1.23
CA VAL A 298 -18.08 3.85 0.05
C VAL A 298 -17.86 2.35 -0.18
N ILE A 299 -17.55 1.58 0.86
CA ILE A 299 -17.30 0.14 0.74
C ILE A 299 -18.56 -0.62 0.33
N LEU A 300 -19.71 -0.29 0.96
CA LEU A 300 -21.01 -0.87 0.60
C LEU A 300 -21.42 -0.51 -0.84
N GLY A 301 -21.13 0.73 -1.27
CA GLY A 301 -21.38 1.19 -2.65
C GLY A 301 -20.60 0.40 -3.71
N GLU A 302 -19.45 -0.18 -3.34
CA GLU A 302 -18.67 -1.07 -4.21
C GLU A 302 -19.07 -2.57 -4.08
N GLY A 303 -20.18 -2.86 -3.41
CA GLY A 303 -20.78 -4.20 -3.34
C GLY A 303 -20.19 -5.13 -2.28
N VAL A 304 -19.38 -4.63 -1.35
CA VAL A 304 -18.84 -5.42 -0.24
C VAL A 304 -19.65 -5.16 1.02
N ASN A 305 -20.37 -6.17 1.50
CA ASN A 305 -21.25 -6.08 2.68
C ASN A 305 -20.63 -6.59 3.99
N ARG A 306 -19.40 -7.10 3.94
CA ARG A 306 -18.64 -7.54 5.12
C ARG A 306 -17.66 -6.45 5.54
N VAL A 307 -18.14 -5.57 6.41
CA VAL A 307 -17.36 -4.45 6.96
C VAL A 307 -17.35 -4.57 8.47
N TYR A 308 -16.17 -4.45 9.07
CA TYR A 308 -15.95 -4.56 10.51
C TYR A 308 -15.26 -3.30 11.02
N ILE A 309 -15.51 -2.96 12.26
CA ILE A 309 -14.98 -1.75 12.91
C ILE A 309 -14.18 -2.15 14.15
N VAL A 310 -12.95 -1.70 14.22
CA VAL A 310 -12.10 -1.82 15.41
C VAL A 310 -12.20 -0.55 16.25
N THR A 311 -12.50 -0.72 17.51
CA THR A 311 -12.35 0.34 18.51
C THR A 311 -11.01 0.12 19.24
N LEU A 312 -10.04 1.00 19.00
CA LEU A 312 -8.74 0.93 19.67
C LEU A 312 -8.89 1.17 21.18
N PRO A 313 -8.09 0.49 22.04
CA PRO A 313 -8.09 0.71 23.47
C PRO A 313 -7.65 2.14 23.80
N ASP A 314 -8.00 2.60 24.99
CA ASP A 314 -7.46 3.84 25.52
C ASP A 314 -6.13 3.53 26.23
N LEU A 315 -5.05 4.08 25.70
CA LEU A 315 -3.71 3.94 26.29
C LEU A 315 -3.37 5.09 27.27
N GLY A 316 -4.32 6.00 27.48
CA GLY A 316 -4.07 7.24 28.23
C GLY A 316 -3.26 8.26 27.42
N GLY A 317 -3.26 9.52 27.85
CA GLY A 317 -2.38 10.54 27.30
C GLY A 317 -2.63 10.97 25.85
N GLY A 318 -3.86 10.83 25.34
CA GLY A 318 -4.25 11.38 24.03
C GLY A 318 -4.53 10.35 22.95
N LYS A 319 -4.18 10.67 21.70
CA LYS A 319 -4.48 9.88 20.52
C LYS A 319 -3.86 8.47 20.60
N THR A 320 -4.66 7.44 20.32
CA THR A 320 -4.22 6.07 20.08
C THR A 320 -4.37 5.76 18.58
N ASP A 321 -3.28 5.34 17.95
CA ASP A 321 -3.24 4.81 16.60
C ASP A 321 -2.63 3.38 16.62
N PRO A 322 -2.74 2.61 15.53
CA PRO A 322 -2.18 1.26 15.48
C PRO A 322 -0.69 1.18 15.78
N ASP A 323 0.11 2.14 15.29
CA ASP A 323 1.56 2.16 15.56
C ASP A 323 1.86 2.38 17.04
N ARG A 324 1.17 3.30 17.69
CA ARG A 324 1.29 3.52 19.13
C ARG A 324 0.87 2.29 19.94
N LEU A 325 -0.25 1.65 19.59
CA LEU A 325 -0.68 0.42 20.26
C LEU A 325 0.36 -0.69 20.14
N ILE A 326 0.89 -0.90 18.93
CA ILE A 326 1.93 -1.90 18.68
C ILE A 326 3.21 -1.58 19.48
N LYS A 327 3.60 -0.32 19.53
CA LYS A 327 4.80 0.13 20.26
C LYS A 327 4.67 -0.06 21.76
N GLU A 328 3.54 0.36 22.36
CA GLU A 328 3.37 0.39 23.82
C GLU A 328 2.90 -0.95 24.39
N SER A 329 2.14 -1.74 23.62
CA SER A 329 1.49 -2.98 24.08
C SER A 329 1.86 -4.23 23.27
N GLY A 330 2.68 -4.07 22.23
CA GLY A 330 3.10 -5.17 21.36
C GLY A 330 2.10 -5.50 20.24
N VAL A 331 2.58 -6.22 19.22
CA VAL A 331 1.77 -6.58 18.03
C VAL A 331 0.58 -7.48 18.38
N GLU A 332 0.67 -8.27 19.45
CA GLU A 332 -0.43 -9.15 19.85
C GLU A 332 -1.64 -8.36 20.37
N ALA A 333 -1.42 -7.23 21.06
CA ALA A 333 -2.50 -6.34 21.45
C ALA A 333 -3.26 -5.77 20.23
N PHE A 334 -2.53 -5.47 19.14
CA PHE A 334 -3.17 -5.05 17.90
C PHE A 334 -3.95 -6.20 17.24
N ARG A 335 -3.41 -7.43 17.23
CA ARG A 335 -4.14 -8.60 16.74
C ARG A 335 -5.39 -8.89 17.55
N GLU A 336 -5.35 -8.69 18.87
CA GLU A 336 -6.54 -8.81 19.73
C GLU A 336 -7.59 -7.75 19.40
N ALA A 337 -7.18 -6.50 19.20
CA ALA A 337 -8.09 -5.45 18.76
C ALA A 337 -8.78 -5.80 17.44
N LEU A 338 -8.02 -6.35 16.47
CA LEU A 338 -8.58 -6.83 15.20
C LEU A 338 -9.56 -8.00 15.39
N ARG A 339 -9.29 -8.94 16.29
CA ARG A 339 -10.22 -10.05 16.61
C ARG A 339 -11.50 -9.58 17.29
N GLY A 340 -11.43 -8.48 18.01
CA GLY A 340 -12.58 -7.83 18.67
C GLY A 340 -13.37 -6.88 17.76
N ALA A 341 -13.10 -6.85 16.46
CA ALA A 341 -13.80 -5.98 15.52
C ALA A 341 -15.29 -6.34 15.44
N LEU A 342 -16.15 -5.33 15.53
CA LEU A 342 -17.59 -5.49 15.44
C LEU A 342 -18.06 -5.38 13.98
N PRO A 343 -19.06 -6.16 13.56
CA PRO A 343 -19.77 -5.88 12.31
C PRO A 343 -20.28 -4.44 12.28
N TYR A 344 -20.27 -3.80 11.11
CA TYR A 344 -20.62 -2.37 11.00
C TYR A 344 -22.01 -2.03 11.54
N TYR A 345 -22.99 -2.93 11.40
CA TYR A 345 -24.35 -2.73 11.88
C TYR A 345 -24.41 -2.77 13.44
N GLU A 346 -23.63 -3.62 14.08
CA GLU A 346 -23.51 -3.65 15.55
C GLU A 346 -22.81 -2.39 16.06
N TYR A 347 -21.73 -1.97 15.39
CA TYR A 347 -21.07 -0.71 15.72
C TYR A 347 -22.02 0.48 15.61
N LYS A 348 -22.79 0.57 14.51
CA LYS A 348 -23.79 1.62 14.29
C LYS A 348 -24.86 1.62 15.38
N LEU A 349 -25.38 0.45 15.73
CA LEU A 349 -26.37 0.31 16.81
C LEU A 349 -25.80 0.82 18.14
N GLN A 350 -24.56 0.42 18.50
CA GLN A 350 -23.93 0.89 19.74
C GLN A 350 -23.68 2.40 19.73
N GLU A 351 -23.22 2.97 18.61
CA GLU A 351 -23.06 4.42 18.47
C GLU A 351 -24.37 5.17 18.67
N THR A 352 -25.44 4.69 18.03
CA THR A 352 -26.77 5.27 18.16
C THR A 352 -27.28 5.18 19.60
N LEU A 353 -27.20 4.02 20.23
CA LEU A 353 -27.61 3.85 21.64
C LEU A 353 -26.81 4.73 22.60
N ASN A 354 -25.48 4.85 22.40
CA ASN A 354 -24.63 5.72 23.19
C ASN A 354 -25.02 7.20 23.05
N LYS A 355 -25.32 7.64 21.82
CA LYS A 355 -25.78 9.00 21.53
C LYS A 355 -27.07 9.33 22.25
N TYR A 356 -28.08 8.45 22.19
CA TYR A 356 -29.38 8.68 22.82
C TYR A 356 -29.32 8.45 24.32
N GLY A 357 -28.48 7.55 24.83
CA GLY A 357 -28.21 7.40 26.26
C GLY A 357 -27.67 8.69 26.89
N LYS A 358 -26.73 9.36 26.26
CA LYS A 358 -26.23 10.67 26.70
C LYS A 358 -27.33 11.74 26.70
N ILE A 359 -28.19 11.78 25.67
CA ILE A 359 -29.33 12.71 25.63
C ILE A 359 -30.30 12.44 26.76
N GLU A 360 -30.58 11.16 27.10
CA GLU A 360 -31.41 10.77 28.18
C GLU A 360 -30.86 11.23 29.54
N GLU A 361 -29.56 11.02 29.79
CA GLU A 361 -28.88 11.47 31.00
C GLU A 361 -28.89 13.00 31.16
N GLU A 362 -28.67 13.75 30.08
CA GLU A 362 -28.55 15.21 30.10
C GLU A 362 -29.90 15.93 30.30
N ARG A 363 -30.97 15.50 29.63
CA ARG A 363 -32.23 16.22 29.58
C ARG A 363 -33.49 15.36 29.47
N GLY A 364 -33.35 14.04 29.44
CA GLY A 364 -34.40 13.09 29.09
C GLY A 364 -34.75 13.06 27.61
N LEU A 365 -35.15 11.88 27.10
CA LEU A 365 -35.58 11.70 25.72
C LEU A 365 -36.96 12.35 25.49
N GLN A 366 -37.07 13.17 24.46
CA GLN A 366 -38.34 13.72 24.00
C GLN A 366 -38.90 12.81 22.88
N PRO A 367 -40.23 12.85 22.60
CA PRO A 367 -40.85 12.05 21.55
C PRO A 367 -40.09 12.11 20.21
N LYS A 368 -39.66 13.31 19.81
CA LYS A 368 -38.84 13.53 18.59
C LYS A 368 -37.48 12.83 18.60
N ASP A 369 -36.89 12.60 19.77
CA ASP A 369 -35.62 11.89 19.91
C ASP A 369 -35.85 10.39 19.75
N ILE A 370 -36.99 9.87 20.23
CA ILE A 370 -37.43 8.48 20.06
C ILE A 370 -37.70 8.21 18.57
N ASP A 371 -38.43 9.09 17.89
CA ASP A 371 -38.69 8.95 16.45
C ASP A 371 -37.40 8.89 15.65
N ARG A 372 -36.44 9.80 15.94
CA ARG A 372 -35.11 9.79 15.28
C ARG A 372 -34.29 8.55 15.63
N LEU A 373 -34.32 8.06 16.86
CA LEU A 373 -33.66 6.82 17.24
C LEU A 373 -34.17 5.66 16.38
N LEU A 374 -35.50 5.56 16.22
CA LEU A 374 -36.10 4.51 15.39
C LEU A 374 -35.67 4.63 13.92
N ASP A 375 -35.67 5.85 13.39
CA ASP A 375 -35.22 6.11 11.99
C ASP A 375 -33.72 5.81 11.78
N GLU A 376 -32.87 5.99 12.80
CA GLU A 376 -31.43 5.70 12.73
C GLU A 376 -31.09 4.21 12.91
N VAL A 377 -32.00 3.42 13.52
CA VAL A 377 -31.79 1.98 13.81
C VAL A 377 -32.40 1.08 12.74
N VAL A 378 -33.44 1.54 12.02
CA VAL A 378 -34.10 0.81 10.93
C VAL A 378 -33.41 1.09 9.59
#